data_fdafb91ca19132a6d8b56a3b15bda10b
#
_entry.id   fdafb91ca19132a6d8b56a3b15bda10b
#
_cell.length_a   1.000
_cell.length_b   1.000
_cell.length_c   1.000
_cell.angle_alpha   90.00
_cell.angle_beta   90.00
_cell.angle_gamma   90.00
#
_symmetry.space_group_name_H-M   'P 1'
#
loop_
_entity.id
_entity.type
_entity.pdbx_description
1 polymer ?
#
loop_
_entity_poly.entity_id
_entity_poly.type
_entity_poly.pdbx_seq_one_letter_code
_entity_poly.pdbx_strand_id
1 'polypeptide(L)'
;MTAKPSNDPLLQPYQLKHLTLRNRIMTTSHEPAYSDEGMPKDRYRLYHVERAKAGVSMVMTAGSASVSRDSPPVFSNLLVWKDEIVPWMKRLTDDCHEAGTAVMIQLSHLGRRTRWDKGDWLPVLAAGPKREPSHRASPKVMEDWDIERVVRDYADAAERMHAAGVDVLEFEC
;
A
#
# COMPACT_ATOMS: atom_id res chain seq x y z
N MET A 1 -20.89 -27.38 -16.66
CA MET A 1 -19.98 -28.44 -16.21
C MET A 1 -19.26 -27.94 -14.98
N THR A 2 -19.55 -28.48 -13.80
CA THR A 2 -18.80 -28.13 -12.58
C THR A 2 -17.43 -28.79 -12.68
N ALA A 3 -16.36 -27.98 -12.73
CA ALA A 3 -14.99 -28.50 -12.72
C ALA A 3 -14.79 -29.37 -11.46
N LYS A 4 -14.10 -30.51 -11.59
CA LYS A 4 -13.72 -31.33 -10.43
C LYS A 4 -12.82 -30.50 -9.52
N PRO A 5 -12.96 -30.62 -8.17
CA PRO A 5 -12.05 -29.96 -7.26
C PRO A 5 -10.60 -30.32 -7.60
N SER A 6 -9.75 -29.32 -7.69
CA SER A 6 -8.32 -29.50 -7.93
C SER A 6 -7.65 -30.01 -6.65
N ASN A 7 -6.73 -30.97 -6.77
CA ASN A 7 -5.84 -31.39 -5.66
C ASN A 7 -4.53 -30.61 -5.61
N ASP A 8 -4.37 -29.58 -6.47
CA ASP A 8 -3.19 -28.72 -6.46
C ASP A 8 -3.09 -27.96 -5.13
N PRO A 9 -1.97 -28.06 -4.40
CA PRO A 9 -1.77 -27.37 -3.13
C PRO A 9 -1.94 -25.83 -3.21
N LEU A 10 -1.61 -25.22 -4.35
CA LEU A 10 -1.78 -23.78 -4.57
C LEU A 10 -3.26 -23.36 -4.58
N LEU A 11 -4.15 -24.26 -4.99
CA LEU A 11 -5.58 -24.00 -5.11
C LEU A 11 -6.38 -24.41 -3.86
N GLN A 12 -5.70 -24.91 -2.81
CA GLN A 12 -6.33 -25.25 -1.56
C GLN A 12 -6.49 -24.02 -0.65
N PRO A 13 -7.56 -23.94 0.14
CA PRO A 13 -7.74 -22.89 1.11
C PRO A 13 -6.55 -22.77 2.08
N TYR A 14 -6.29 -21.57 2.55
CA TYR A 14 -5.25 -21.29 3.53
C TYR A 14 -5.77 -20.40 4.65
N GLN A 15 -5.53 -20.82 5.89
CA GLN A 15 -5.86 -20.02 7.06
C GLN A 15 -4.70 -19.08 7.39
N LEU A 16 -4.88 -17.78 7.20
CA LEU A 16 -3.94 -16.73 7.57
C LEU A 16 -4.52 -15.97 8.77
N LYS A 17 -4.12 -16.36 9.98
CA LYS A 17 -4.65 -15.80 11.23
C LYS A 17 -6.20 -15.79 11.21
N HIS A 18 -6.81 -14.60 11.19
CA HIS A 18 -8.27 -14.43 11.17
C HIS A 18 -8.89 -14.57 9.76
N LEU A 19 -8.07 -14.58 8.70
CA LEU A 19 -8.54 -14.67 7.32
C LEU A 19 -8.51 -16.12 6.81
N THR A 20 -9.57 -16.53 6.13
CA THR A 20 -9.58 -17.75 5.33
C THR A 20 -9.44 -17.38 3.85
N LEU A 21 -8.28 -17.60 3.29
CA LEU A 21 -7.99 -17.37 1.87
C LEU A 21 -8.48 -18.56 1.06
N ARG A 22 -9.17 -18.32 -0.07
CA ARG A 22 -9.73 -19.38 -0.94
C ARG A 22 -8.67 -20.21 -1.66
N ASN A 23 -7.45 -19.72 -1.77
CA ASN A 23 -6.27 -20.42 -2.32
C ASN A 23 -5.00 -19.76 -1.78
N ARG A 24 -3.83 -20.21 -2.22
CA ARG A 24 -2.52 -19.71 -1.75
C ARG A 24 -1.84 -18.78 -2.75
N ILE A 25 -2.62 -18.11 -3.58
CA ILE A 25 -2.12 -17.19 -4.61
C ILE A 25 -2.45 -15.77 -4.21
N MET A 26 -1.43 -14.92 -4.14
CA MET A 26 -1.58 -13.49 -3.92
C MET A 26 -0.74 -12.68 -4.90
N THR A 27 -1.11 -11.44 -5.13
CA THR A 27 -0.23 -10.48 -5.80
C THR A 27 0.72 -9.85 -4.79
N THR A 28 1.91 -9.44 -5.25
CA THR A 28 2.89 -8.74 -4.42
C THR A 28 2.70 -7.24 -4.50
N SER A 29 3.40 -6.49 -3.64
CA SER A 29 3.44 -5.03 -3.64
C SER A 29 4.08 -4.52 -4.94
N HIS A 30 3.26 -4.29 -5.94
CA HIS A 30 3.67 -3.69 -7.20
C HIS A 30 3.00 -2.33 -7.37
N GLU A 31 3.81 -1.28 -7.55
CA GLU A 31 3.27 0.05 -7.82
C GLU A 31 3.06 0.23 -9.33
N PRO A 32 1.81 0.20 -9.80
CA PRO A 32 1.50 0.33 -11.22
C PRO A 32 1.55 1.76 -11.73
N ALA A 33 1.81 2.73 -10.85
CA ALA A 33 1.79 4.17 -11.14
C ALA A 33 0.45 4.66 -11.76
N TYR A 34 -0.66 4.09 -11.32
CA TYR A 34 -2.03 4.41 -11.81
C TYR A 34 -2.82 5.28 -10.86
N SER A 35 -2.21 5.73 -9.75
CA SER A 35 -2.88 6.69 -8.87
C SER A 35 -3.08 8.03 -9.59
N ASP A 36 -4.13 8.71 -9.24
CA ASP A 36 -4.43 10.06 -9.69
C ASP A 36 -4.46 10.97 -8.47
N GLU A 37 -3.54 11.91 -8.38
CA GLU A 37 -3.30 12.77 -7.21
C GLU A 37 -3.09 11.98 -5.90
N GLY A 38 -2.51 10.79 -6.02
CA GLY A 38 -2.25 9.88 -4.90
C GLY A 38 -3.48 9.07 -4.45
N MET A 39 -4.59 9.12 -5.20
CA MET A 39 -5.81 8.37 -4.90
C MET A 39 -5.95 7.16 -5.82
N PRO A 40 -6.45 6.01 -5.31
CA PRO A 40 -6.72 4.81 -6.12
C PRO A 40 -8.06 4.95 -6.87
N LYS A 41 -8.10 5.91 -7.81
CA LYS A 41 -9.28 6.14 -8.65
C LYS A 41 -9.54 4.94 -9.58
N ASP A 42 -10.48 5.03 -10.49
CA ASP A 42 -11.02 3.89 -11.24
C ASP A 42 -9.95 3.04 -11.96
N ARG A 43 -8.92 3.66 -12.56
CA ARG A 43 -7.86 2.93 -13.23
C ARG A 43 -7.07 2.04 -12.28
N TYR A 44 -6.74 2.57 -11.10
CA TYR A 44 -6.03 1.83 -10.05
C TYR A 44 -6.92 0.73 -9.47
N ARG A 45 -8.15 1.07 -9.12
CA ARG A 45 -9.15 0.15 -8.57
C ARG A 45 -9.39 -1.04 -9.51
N LEU A 46 -9.72 -0.77 -10.78
CA LEU A 46 -10.01 -1.81 -11.77
C LEU A 46 -8.82 -2.74 -12.03
N TYR A 47 -7.59 -2.22 -11.95
CA TYR A 47 -6.39 -3.05 -12.06
C TYR A 47 -6.36 -4.17 -11.01
N HIS A 48 -6.76 -3.91 -9.77
CA HIS A 48 -6.82 -4.91 -8.71
C HIS A 48 -8.09 -5.78 -8.80
N VAL A 49 -9.23 -5.17 -9.12
CA VAL A 49 -10.51 -5.88 -9.26
C VAL A 49 -10.46 -6.95 -10.35
N GLU A 50 -9.81 -6.70 -11.48
CA GLU A 50 -9.66 -7.71 -12.53
C GLU A 50 -8.83 -8.92 -12.07
N ARG A 51 -7.84 -8.72 -11.21
CA ARG A 51 -7.07 -9.81 -10.59
C ARG A 51 -7.92 -10.57 -9.56
N ALA A 52 -8.70 -9.86 -8.77
CA ALA A 52 -9.63 -10.47 -7.83
C ALA A 52 -10.64 -11.37 -8.55
N LYS A 53 -11.25 -10.89 -9.64
CA LYS A 53 -12.16 -11.66 -10.49
C LYS A 53 -11.49 -12.85 -11.16
N ALA A 54 -10.19 -12.74 -11.48
CA ALA A 54 -9.41 -13.84 -12.03
C ALA A 54 -9.10 -14.95 -11.00
N GLY A 55 -9.42 -14.75 -9.72
CA GLY A 55 -9.41 -15.83 -8.74
C GLY A 55 -8.24 -15.80 -7.75
N VAL A 56 -7.39 -14.77 -7.71
CA VAL A 56 -6.40 -14.65 -6.63
C VAL A 56 -7.11 -14.49 -5.28
N SER A 57 -6.53 -15.02 -4.21
CA SER A 57 -7.15 -14.97 -2.88
C SER A 57 -6.88 -13.67 -2.14
N MET A 58 -5.78 -13.01 -2.44
CA MET A 58 -5.44 -11.72 -1.87
C MET A 58 -4.74 -10.85 -2.91
N VAL A 59 -5.17 -9.62 -3.05
CA VAL A 59 -4.45 -8.60 -3.81
C VAL A 59 -3.68 -7.71 -2.85
N MET A 60 -2.41 -7.45 -3.18
CA MET A 60 -1.61 -6.45 -2.48
C MET A 60 -1.58 -5.19 -3.32
N THR A 61 -2.08 -4.10 -2.77
CA THR A 61 -2.05 -2.78 -3.40
C THR A 61 -0.77 -2.07 -3.05
N ALA A 62 -0.39 -1.11 -3.85
CA ALA A 62 0.72 -0.21 -3.69
C ALA A 62 2.05 -0.89 -3.33
N GLY A 63 3.07 -0.58 -4.04
CA GLY A 63 4.40 -0.61 -3.48
C GLY A 63 4.63 0.75 -2.81
N SER A 64 4.91 0.75 -1.51
CA SER A 64 5.31 1.95 -0.77
C SER A 64 4.25 3.06 -0.72
N ALA A 65 3.03 2.77 -0.22
CA ALA A 65 2.05 3.82 0.05
C ALA A 65 2.58 4.79 1.11
N SER A 66 2.66 6.09 0.74
CA SER A 66 3.28 7.12 1.57
C SER A 66 2.44 7.45 2.80
N VAL A 67 3.02 7.26 4.00
CA VAL A 67 2.35 7.54 5.29
C VAL A 67 2.55 8.98 5.76
N SER A 68 3.49 9.72 5.20
CA SER A 68 3.85 11.06 5.65
C SER A 68 3.96 12.05 4.49
N ARG A 69 3.65 13.33 4.79
CA ARG A 69 3.76 14.42 3.83
C ARG A 69 5.21 14.69 3.37
N ASP A 70 6.17 14.47 4.25
CA ASP A 70 7.62 14.59 3.98
C ASP A 70 8.26 13.32 3.41
N SER A 71 7.43 12.36 3.03
CA SER A 71 7.80 11.20 2.22
C SER A 71 7.09 11.26 0.86
N PRO A 72 7.44 12.24 -0.02
CA PRO A 72 6.75 12.43 -1.28
C PRO A 72 6.90 11.24 -2.22
N PRO A 73 5.89 10.97 -3.06
CA PRO A 73 5.87 9.81 -3.94
C PRO A 73 6.93 9.91 -5.03
N VAL A 74 7.55 8.77 -5.35
CA VAL A 74 8.51 8.63 -6.46
C VAL A 74 7.83 8.12 -7.73
N PHE A 75 6.86 7.21 -7.58
CA PHE A 75 6.22 6.47 -8.67
C PHE A 75 4.69 6.62 -8.66
N SER A 76 4.17 7.81 -8.38
CA SER A 76 2.73 8.01 -8.21
C SER A 76 2.14 7.08 -7.13
N ASN A 77 2.86 6.93 -6.02
CA ASN A 77 2.42 6.13 -4.88
C ASN A 77 1.11 6.66 -4.29
N LEU A 78 0.37 5.81 -3.60
CA LEU A 78 -0.80 6.24 -2.86
C LEU A 78 -0.39 7.13 -1.67
N LEU A 79 -1.19 8.17 -1.40
CA LEU A 79 -0.96 9.11 -0.31
C LEU A 79 -1.89 8.78 0.86
N VAL A 80 -1.51 7.78 1.66
CA VAL A 80 -2.33 7.28 2.78
C VAL A 80 -2.31 8.20 4.01
N TRP A 81 -1.53 9.26 3.99
CA TRP A 81 -1.57 10.32 4.99
C TRP A 81 -2.76 11.30 4.79
N LYS A 82 -3.47 11.23 3.66
CA LYS A 82 -4.65 12.03 3.36
C LYS A 82 -5.94 11.30 3.72
N ASP A 83 -6.87 11.99 4.37
CA ASP A 83 -8.18 11.40 4.73
C ASP A 83 -9.04 11.11 3.51
N GLU A 84 -8.85 11.86 2.41
CA GLU A 84 -9.55 11.68 1.14
C GLU A 84 -9.31 10.30 0.51
N ILE A 85 -8.27 9.58 0.94
CA ILE A 85 -8.01 8.22 0.42
C ILE A 85 -9.05 7.20 0.89
N VAL A 86 -9.64 7.41 2.06
CA VAL A 86 -10.54 6.43 2.70
C VAL A 86 -11.71 6.04 1.79
N PRO A 87 -12.52 6.95 1.25
CA PRO A 87 -13.63 6.57 0.37
C PRO A 87 -13.19 5.91 -0.94
N TRP A 88 -12.03 6.28 -1.49
CA TRP A 88 -11.50 5.67 -2.69
C TRP A 88 -10.99 4.25 -2.42
N MET A 89 -10.25 4.09 -1.33
CA MET A 89 -9.72 2.79 -0.93
C MET A 89 -10.86 1.85 -0.53
N LYS A 90 -11.89 2.37 0.16
CA LYS A 90 -13.08 1.57 0.50
C LYS A 90 -13.79 1.00 -0.73
N ARG A 91 -13.96 1.78 -1.79
CA ARG A 91 -14.54 1.27 -3.05
C ARG A 91 -13.70 0.13 -3.65
N LEU A 92 -12.38 0.23 -3.56
CA LEU A 92 -11.48 -0.82 -4.03
C LEU A 92 -11.63 -2.09 -3.19
N THR A 93 -11.64 -1.95 -1.87
CA THR A 93 -11.80 -3.11 -0.96
C THR A 93 -13.15 -3.77 -1.13
N ASP A 94 -14.23 -3.00 -1.17
CA ASP A 94 -15.59 -3.52 -1.37
C ASP A 94 -15.69 -4.35 -2.66
N ASP A 95 -15.18 -3.84 -3.79
CA ASP A 95 -15.21 -4.55 -5.07
C ASP A 95 -14.33 -5.83 -5.06
N CYS A 96 -13.19 -5.81 -4.36
CA CYS A 96 -12.35 -6.99 -4.21
C CYS A 96 -13.00 -8.03 -3.30
N HIS A 97 -13.63 -7.59 -2.19
CA HIS A 97 -14.38 -8.45 -1.28
C HIS A 97 -15.59 -9.09 -1.97
N GLU A 98 -16.32 -8.35 -2.80
CA GLU A 98 -17.40 -8.90 -3.62
C GLU A 98 -16.91 -10.03 -4.54
N ALA A 99 -15.69 -9.93 -5.05
CA ALA A 99 -15.02 -10.99 -5.79
C ALA A 99 -14.43 -12.10 -4.91
N GLY A 100 -14.59 -12.08 -3.58
CA GLY A 100 -14.05 -13.05 -2.62
C GLY A 100 -12.53 -12.98 -2.44
N THR A 101 -11.94 -11.79 -2.55
CA THR A 101 -10.50 -11.56 -2.49
C THR A 101 -10.17 -10.59 -1.35
N ALA A 102 -9.27 -10.96 -0.47
CA ALA A 102 -8.76 -10.08 0.58
C ALA A 102 -7.84 -9.00 0.01
N VAL A 103 -7.75 -7.87 0.70
CA VAL A 103 -6.93 -6.73 0.30
C VAL A 103 -5.83 -6.45 1.32
N MET A 104 -4.60 -6.37 0.84
CA MET A 104 -3.41 -6.00 1.61
C MET A 104 -2.82 -4.71 1.04
N ILE A 105 -2.23 -3.87 1.89
CA ILE A 105 -1.51 -2.67 1.48
C ILE A 105 -0.14 -2.59 2.16
N GLN A 106 0.87 -2.11 1.44
CA GLN A 106 2.19 -1.79 2.00
C GLN A 106 2.25 -0.31 2.37
N LEU A 107 2.45 -0.04 3.65
CA LEU A 107 2.66 1.30 4.20
C LEU A 107 4.15 1.59 4.28
N SER A 108 4.59 2.77 3.83
CA SER A 108 6.00 3.11 3.80
C SER A 108 6.27 4.58 4.07
N HIS A 109 7.37 4.84 4.76
CA HIS A 109 8.06 6.13 4.75
C HIS A 109 9.34 5.96 3.93
N LEU A 110 9.39 6.53 2.73
CA LEU A 110 10.48 6.29 1.76
C LEU A 110 11.85 6.84 2.21
N GLY A 111 11.87 7.63 3.28
CA GLY A 111 13.12 8.20 3.81
C GLY A 111 13.87 8.95 2.71
N ARG A 112 15.20 8.73 2.62
CA ARG A 112 16.03 9.35 1.58
C ARG A 112 15.75 8.85 0.15
N ARG A 113 15.01 7.76 -0.04
CA ARG A 113 14.61 7.24 -1.36
C ARG A 113 13.45 8.00 -1.98
N THR A 114 13.21 9.20 -1.53
CA THR A 114 12.16 10.07 -2.04
C THR A 114 12.76 11.23 -2.85
N ARG A 115 11.91 11.93 -3.61
CA ARG A 115 12.30 13.08 -4.44
C ARG A 115 11.91 14.36 -3.73
N TRP A 116 12.90 15.21 -3.47
CA TRP A 116 12.70 16.54 -2.87
C TRP A 116 11.83 17.49 -3.73
N ASP A 117 11.79 17.25 -5.07
CA ASP A 117 11.06 18.08 -6.04
C ASP A 117 9.57 17.66 -6.20
N LYS A 118 9.11 16.68 -5.44
CA LYS A 118 7.73 16.15 -5.52
C LYS A 118 6.88 16.40 -4.29
N GLY A 119 7.44 16.98 -3.24
CA GLY A 119 6.74 17.32 -2.01
C GLY A 119 6.48 18.82 -1.89
N ASP A 120 6.02 19.21 -0.72
CA ASP A 120 5.70 20.61 -0.38
C ASP A 120 6.93 21.37 0.14
N TRP A 121 8.09 21.12 -0.43
CA TRP A 121 9.38 21.70 0.01
C TRP A 121 9.78 21.32 1.44
N LEU A 122 9.16 20.27 2.00
CA LEU A 122 9.59 19.74 3.28
C LEU A 122 10.92 19.00 3.13
N PRO A 123 11.78 19.07 4.15
CA PRO A 123 13.04 18.34 4.11
C PRO A 123 12.78 16.84 4.05
N VAL A 124 13.50 16.16 3.17
CA VAL A 124 13.54 14.69 3.15
C VAL A 124 14.21 14.22 4.43
N LEU A 125 13.59 13.29 5.15
CA LEU A 125 14.08 12.75 6.41
C LEU A 125 14.72 11.38 6.21
N ALA A 126 15.80 11.09 6.95
CA ALA A 126 16.39 9.75 7.01
C ALA A 126 17.18 9.55 8.31
N ALA A 127 17.47 8.29 8.64
CA ALA A 127 18.26 7.95 9.83
C ALA A 127 19.72 8.43 9.79
N GLY A 128 20.21 8.89 8.65
CA GLY A 128 21.59 9.38 8.51
C GLY A 128 21.76 10.35 7.34
N PRO A 129 22.89 11.08 7.28
CA PRO A 129 23.09 12.21 6.34
C PRO A 129 23.45 11.75 4.92
N LYS A 130 23.48 10.46 4.64
CA LYS A 130 23.92 9.96 3.32
C LYS A 130 22.93 10.33 2.23
N ARG A 131 23.44 11.04 1.22
CA ARG A 131 22.69 11.33 0.00
C ARG A 131 22.28 10.07 -0.74
N GLU A 132 21.05 10.05 -1.26
CA GLU A 132 20.55 8.98 -2.09
C GLU A 132 21.12 9.08 -3.50
N PRO A 133 21.75 7.99 -4.05
CA PRO A 133 22.48 8.06 -5.32
C PRO A 133 21.58 8.31 -6.54
N SER A 134 20.39 7.71 -6.58
CA SER A 134 19.50 7.75 -7.74
C SER A 134 18.69 9.04 -7.83
N HIS A 135 18.04 9.43 -6.75
CA HIS A 135 17.18 10.62 -6.69
C HIS A 135 17.92 11.87 -6.18
N ARG A 136 19.14 11.67 -5.67
CA ARG A 136 20.06 12.72 -5.24
C ARG A 136 19.57 13.60 -4.09
N ALA A 137 18.55 13.19 -3.36
CA ALA A 137 18.10 13.90 -2.17
C ALA A 137 19.16 13.84 -1.07
N SER A 138 19.42 14.98 -0.43
CA SER A 138 20.24 15.08 0.77
C SER A 138 19.29 15.20 1.96
N PRO A 139 19.17 14.20 2.82
CA PRO A 139 18.21 14.21 3.89
C PRO A 139 18.66 15.04 5.08
N LYS A 140 17.69 15.59 5.83
CA LYS A 140 17.87 15.94 7.23
C LYS A 140 17.95 14.65 8.03
N VAL A 141 18.90 14.55 8.94
CA VAL A 141 18.96 13.46 9.90
C VAL A 141 17.78 13.59 10.87
N MET A 142 17.04 12.50 11.07
CA MET A 142 15.91 12.47 12.02
C MET A 142 16.40 12.71 13.44
N GLU A 143 15.68 13.55 14.16
CA GLU A 143 15.74 13.70 15.60
C GLU A 143 14.65 12.85 16.26
N ASP A 144 14.71 12.66 17.59
CA ASP A 144 13.75 11.82 18.31
C ASP A 144 12.28 12.21 18.02
N TRP A 145 12.01 13.51 17.98
CA TRP A 145 10.66 14.01 17.68
C TRP A 145 10.21 13.75 16.22
N ASP A 146 11.15 13.68 15.25
CA ASP A 146 10.84 13.27 13.87
C ASP A 146 10.44 11.78 13.86
N ILE A 147 11.18 10.95 14.58
CA ILE A 147 10.90 9.50 14.69
C ILE A 147 9.53 9.26 15.33
N GLU A 148 9.25 9.92 16.46
CA GLU A 148 7.95 9.83 17.13
C GLU A 148 6.80 10.25 16.21
N ARG A 149 7.00 11.30 15.42
CA ARG A 149 6.00 11.74 14.46
C ARG A 149 5.77 10.69 13.36
N VAL A 150 6.85 10.16 12.77
CA VAL A 150 6.73 9.13 11.72
C VAL A 150 6.02 7.88 12.26
N VAL A 151 6.29 7.47 13.50
CA VAL A 151 5.56 6.37 14.16
C VAL A 151 4.05 6.68 14.25
N ARG A 152 3.68 7.91 14.61
CA ARG A 152 2.26 8.34 14.60
C ARG A 152 1.67 8.35 13.19
N ASP A 153 2.42 8.83 12.19
CA ASP A 153 1.97 8.84 10.79
C ASP A 153 1.63 7.42 10.28
N TYR A 154 2.43 6.40 10.69
CA TYR A 154 2.10 5.00 10.41
C TYR A 154 0.82 4.54 11.11
N ALA A 155 0.62 4.92 12.37
CA ALA A 155 -0.59 4.57 13.12
C ALA A 155 -1.84 5.21 12.48
N ASP A 156 -1.77 6.50 12.15
CA ASP A 156 -2.86 7.23 11.51
C ASP A 156 -3.18 6.64 10.11
N ALA A 157 -2.15 6.25 9.35
CA ALA A 157 -2.34 5.57 8.07
C ALA A 157 -3.00 4.19 8.24
N ALA A 158 -2.61 3.44 9.26
CA ALA A 158 -3.24 2.16 9.58
C ALA A 158 -4.72 2.32 9.96
N GLU A 159 -5.08 3.33 10.74
CA GLU A 159 -6.48 3.64 11.07
C GLU A 159 -7.30 3.98 9.83
N ARG A 160 -6.77 4.79 8.90
CA ARG A 160 -7.43 5.08 7.62
C ARG A 160 -7.66 3.82 6.78
N MET A 161 -6.66 2.95 6.71
CA MET A 161 -6.79 1.69 5.96
C MET A 161 -7.77 0.72 6.61
N HIS A 162 -7.81 0.68 7.95
CA HIS A 162 -8.84 -0.07 8.67
C HIS A 162 -10.25 0.48 8.38
N ALA A 163 -10.44 1.79 8.43
CA ALA A 163 -11.71 2.44 8.07
C ALA A 163 -12.15 2.18 6.62
N ALA A 164 -11.16 1.98 5.73
CA ALA A 164 -11.39 1.62 4.33
C ALA A 164 -11.64 0.12 4.10
N GLY A 165 -11.58 -0.72 5.14
CA GLY A 165 -11.85 -2.17 5.05
C GLY A 165 -10.67 -2.99 4.53
N VAL A 166 -9.44 -2.49 4.62
CA VAL A 166 -8.25 -3.27 4.27
C VAL A 166 -8.02 -4.38 5.30
N ASP A 167 -7.75 -5.60 4.84
CA ASP A 167 -7.65 -6.79 5.69
C ASP A 167 -6.27 -6.98 6.31
N VAL A 168 -5.21 -6.59 5.59
CA VAL A 168 -3.82 -6.82 6.00
C VAL A 168 -2.95 -5.61 5.70
N LEU A 169 -2.10 -5.26 6.66
CA LEU A 169 -1.09 -4.21 6.51
C LEU A 169 0.31 -4.82 6.49
N GLU A 170 1.15 -4.36 5.56
CA GLU A 170 2.59 -4.58 5.58
C GLU A 170 3.29 -3.25 5.88
N PHE A 171 4.25 -3.27 6.78
CA PHE A 171 5.07 -2.11 7.13
C PHE A 171 6.45 -2.27 6.49
N GLU A 172 6.80 -1.33 5.62
CA GLU A 172 8.12 -1.19 5.03
C GLU A 172 8.86 -0.03 5.72
N CYS A 173 9.98 -0.36 6.42
CA CYS A 173 10.78 0.59 7.21
C CYS A 173 12.22 0.69 6.70
#